data_03aae35568363779398ee87ab35349be
#
_entry.id   03aae35568363779398ee87ab35349be
#
_cell.length_a   1.000
_cell.length_b   1.000
_cell.length_c   1.000
_cell.angle_alpha   90.00
_cell.angle_beta   90.00
_cell.angle_gamma   90.00
#
_symmetry.space_group_name_H-M   'P 1'
#
loop_
_entity.id
_entity.type
_entity.pdbx_description
1 polymer ?
#
loop_
_entity_poly.entity_id
_entity_poly.type
_entity_poly.pdbx_seq_one_letter_code
_entity_poly.pdbx_strand_id
1 'polypeptide(L)'
;MKEHRAPWECTYAKEDKNKCKAGKKPKSDQEYFEILCLCILQAGLSWGMVRKNWQKYRKGFSNFNISKLAKMQPKELMKSPNVIKNPKKIEGIIYNAKEFQKIKKEYGSFPNFLKSLKQLKDKEVFKILMKRFKHVGEYTAEFYPHCVGYW
;
A
#
# COMPACT_ATOMS: atom_id res chain seq x y z
N MET A 1 12.81 -10.46 17.56
CA MET A 1 12.48 -9.70 16.32
C MET A 1 11.43 -8.66 16.63
N LYS A 2 11.63 -7.46 16.13
CA LYS A 2 10.78 -6.31 16.44
C LYS A 2 9.70 -6.14 15.38
N GLU A 3 8.45 -5.90 15.80
CA GLU A 3 7.41 -5.50 14.88
C GLU A 3 7.76 -4.14 14.28
N HIS A 4 7.62 -4.00 12.96
CA HIS A 4 7.86 -2.73 12.29
C HIS A 4 6.54 -2.02 11.98
N ARG A 5 6.57 -0.68 11.98
CA ARG A 5 5.40 0.16 11.68
C ARG A 5 5.39 0.68 10.25
N ALA A 6 6.54 0.77 9.65
CA ALA A 6 6.69 1.31 8.31
C ALA A 6 7.41 0.31 7.42
N PRO A 7 7.10 0.29 6.11
CA PRO A 7 7.72 -0.66 5.18
C PRO A 7 9.24 -0.63 5.18
N TRP A 8 9.84 0.53 5.33
CA TRP A 8 11.30 0.66 5.32
C TRP A 8 12.01 0.06 6.54
N GLU A 9 11.27 -0.26 7.60
CA GLU A 9 11.81 -0.94 8.79
C GLU A 9 11.90 -2.44 8.58
N CYS A 10 11.32 -2.96 7.50
CA CYS A 10 11.18 -4.39 7.27
C CYS A 10 12.48 -5.00 6.73
N THR A 11 13.01 -6.00 7.43
CA THR A 11 14.18 -6.75 6.95
C THR A 11 13.83 -7.76 5.86
N TYR A 12 12.55 -8.07 5.69
CA TYR A 12 12.07 -8.91 4.60
C TYR A 12 12.47 -8.35 3.23
N ALA A 13 12.44 -7.02 3.10
CA ALA A 13 12.87 -6.34 1.88
C ALA A 13 14.38 -6.42 1.64
N LYS A 14 15.17 -6.83 2.65
CA LYS A 14 16.64 -6.91 2.60
C LYS A 14 17.15 -8.35 2.50
N GLU A 15 16.37 -9.24 1.94
CA GLU A 15 16.74 -10.65 1.68
C GLU A 15 16.73 -11.61 2.87
N ASP A 16 16.52 -11.15 4.08
CA ASP A 16 16.49 -12.04 5.24
C ASP A 16 15.06 -12.36 5.70
N LYS A 17 14.34 -13.04 4.84
CA LYS A 17 12.93 -13.38 5.02
C LYS A 17 12.63 -14.15 6.31
N ASN A 18 13.58 -14.92 6.80
CA ASN A 18 13.39 -15.79 7.97
C ASN A 18 13.54 -15.07 9.31
N LYS A 19 14.08 -13.85 9.30
CA LYS A 19 14.36 -13.09 10.52
C LYS A 19 13.42 -11.90 10.74
N CYS A 20 12.51 -11.64 9.80
CA CYS A 20 11.59 -10.53 9.91
C CYS A 20 10.25 -10.96 10.48
N LYS A 21 9.86 -10.33 11.56
CA LYS A 21 8.51 -10.48 12.10
C LYS A 21 7.54 -9.67 11.24
N ALA A 22 6.32 -10.16 11.07
CA ALA A 22 5.29 -9.42 10.36
C ALA A 22 5.11 -8.01 10.95
N GLY A 23 4.75 -7.07 10.10
CA GLY A 23 4.50 -5.70 10.53
C GLY A 23 3.32 -5.61 11.49
N LYS A 24 3.27 -4.50 12.21
CA LYS A 24 2.16 -4.22 13.11
C LYS A 24 0.89 -4.01 12.30
N LYS A 25 -0.18 -4.68 12.72
CA LYS A 25 -1.49 -4.55 12.08
C LYS A 25 -1.99 -3.10 12.15
N PRO A 26 -2.32 -2.47 11.01
CA PRO A 26 -2.86 -1.11 11.00
C PRO A 26 -4.18 -1.00 11.78
N LYS A 27 -4.47 0.21 12.26
CA LYS A 27 -5.66 0.48 13.06
C LYS A 27 -6.89 0.87 12.24
N SER A 28 -6.71 1.25 10.98
CA SER A 28 -7.79 1.73 10.12
C SER A 28 -7.54 1.38 8.66
N ASP A 29 -8.61 1.40 7.86
CA ASP A 29 -8.50 1.21 6.41
C ASP A 29 -7.56 2.24 5.78
N GLN A 30 -7.57 3.46 6.29
CA GLN A 30 -6.69 4.52 5.79
C GLN A 30 -5.21 4.17 6.01
N GLU A 31 -4.84 3.61 7.15
CA GLU A 31 -3.47 3.15 7.39
C GLU A 31 -3.08 2.00 6.46
N TYR A 32 -4.00 1.05 6.23
CA TYR A 32 -3.77 -0.01 5.24
C TYR A 32 -3.52 0.56 3.85
N PHE A 33 -4.30 1.55 3.47
CA PHE A 33 -4.16 2.21 2.17
C PHE A 33 -2.86 2.99 2.07
N GLU A 34 -2.49 3.75 3.10
CA GLU A 34 -1.24 4.52 3.12
C GLU A 34 -0.03 3.60 2.92
N ILE A 35 0.02 2.46 3.62
CA ILE A 35 1.12 1.50 3.49
C ILE A 35 1.18 0.93 2.07
N LEU A 36 0.05 0.62 1.46
CA LEU A 36 0.01 0.18 0.06
C LEU A 36 0.57 1.25 -0.87
N CYS A 37 0.18 2.50 -0.67
CA CYS A 37 0.67 3.63 -1.47
C CYS A 37 2.19 3.79 -1.33
N LEU A 38 2.72 3.64 -0.12
CA LEU A 38 4.17 3.71 0.10
C LEU A 38 4.91 2.59 -0.65
N CYS A 39 4.35 1.39 -0.68
CA CYS A 39 4.91 0.28 -1.46
C CYS A 39 4.91 0.60 -2.97
N ILE A 40 3.83 1.21 -3.46
CA ILE A 40 3.73 1.62 -4.87
C ILE A 40 4.73 2.72 -5.20
N LEU A 41 4.85 3.71 -4.33
CA LEU A 41 5.80 4.82 -4.51
C LEU A 41 7.25 4.33 -4.49
N GLN A 42 7.53 3.29 -3.73
CA GLN A 42 8.87 2.70 -3.64
C GLN A 42 9.30 1.98 -4.92
N ALA A 43 8.38 1.44 -5.71
CA ALA A 43 8.73 0.68 -6.91
C ALA A 43 9.64 1.50 -7.83
N GLY A 44 10.85 1.01 -8.08
CA GLY A 44 11.88 1.70 -8.83
C GLY A 44 12.68 2.74 -8.03
N LEU A 45 12.39 2.91 -6.74
CA LEU A 45 13.11 3.81 -5.84
C LEU A 45 13.59 3.06 -4.60
N SER A 46 14.50 3.67 -3.84
CA SER A 46 14.91 3.09 -2.57
C SER A 46 13.92 3.42 -1.45
N TRP A 47 13.84 2.54 -0.45
CA TRP A 47 13.04 2.82 0.75
C TRP A 47 13.56 4.07 1.50
N GLY A 48 14.86 4.36 1.40
CA GLY A 48 15.44 5.57 1.97
C GLY A 48 14.84 6.84 1.38
N MET A 49 14.62 6.86 0.07
CA MET A 49 13.97 7.98 -0.63
C MET A 49 12.51 8.15 -0.19
N VAL A 50 11.78 7.06 -0.07
CA VAL A 50 10.36 7.08 0.37
C VAL A 50 10.27 7.59 1.81
N ARG A 51 11.12 7.09 2.70
CA ARG A 51 11.18 7.53 4.10
C ARG A 51 11.48 9.02 4.22
N LYS A 52 12.50 9.48 3.48
CA LYS A 52 12.92 10.89 3.46
C LYS A 52 11.79 11.82 3.02
N ASN A 53 10.99 11.39 2.05
CA ASN A 53 9.93 12.20 1.46
C ASN A 53 8.54 11.88 2.01
N TRP A 54 8.43 11.05 3.02
CA TRP A 54 7.15 10.57 3.53
C TRP A 54 6.19 11.70 3.92
N GLN A 55 6.66 12.67 4.70
CA GLN A 55 5.82 13.80 5.12
C GLN A 55 5.44 14.69 3.93
N LYS A 56 6.33 14.82 2.96
CA LYS A 56 6.06 15.52 1.71
C LYS A 56 4.94 14.82 0.92
N TYR A 57 5.01 13.50 0.80
CA TYR A 57 3.98 12.69 0.12
C TYR A 57 2.65 12.76 0.86
N ARG A 58 2.64 12.75 2.16
CA ARG A 58 1.41 12.95 2.95
C ARG A 58 0.71 14.26 2.58
N LYS A 59 1.47 15.33 2.49
CA LYS A 59 0.93 16.63 2.05
C LYS A 59 0.37 16.55 0.62
N GLY A 60 1.14 16.01 -0.30
CA GLY A 60 0.77 15.94 -1.71
C GLY A 60 -0.43 15.06 -1.99
N PHE A 61 -0.57 13.97 -1.26
CA PHE A 61 -1.65 12.99 -1.44
C PHE A 61 -2.79 13.15 -0.41
N SER A 62 -3.01 14.36 0.09
CA SER A 62 -4.13 14.67 1.03
C SER A 62 -4.14 13.74 2.24
N ASN A 63 -2.98 13.50 2.85
CA ASN A 63 -2.78 12.58 3.97
C ASN A 63 -3.22 11.15 3.66
N PHE A 64 -3.18 10.75 2.39
CA PHE A 64 -3.67 9.46 1.90
C PHE A 64 -5.12 9.20 2.29
N ASN A 65 -5.94 10.25 2.29
CA ASN A 65 -7.36 10.14 2.56
C ASN A 65 -8.06 9.46 1.38
N ILE A 66 -8.64 8.29 1.63
CA ILE A 66 -9.25 7.44 0.59
C ILE A 66 -10.35 8.19 -0.15
N SER A 67 -11.28 8.82 0.58
CA SER A 67 -12.42 9.51 -0.01
C SER A 67 -12.00 10.69 -0.88
N LYS A 68 -11.01 11.46 -0.44
CA LYS A 68 -10.50 12.60 -1.19
C LYS A 68 -9.78 12.15 -2.47
N LEU A 69 -8.87 11.18 -2.35
CA LEU A 69 -8.10 10.68 -3.49
C LEU A 69 -9.01 10.00 -4.53
N ALA A 70 -10.03 9.28 -4.09
CA ALA A 70 -10.97 8.63 -5.00
C ALA A 70 -11.75 9.61 -5.88
N LYS A 71 -11.87 10.87 -5.48
CA LYS A 71 -12.56 11.92 -6.22
C LYS A 71 -11.63 12.78 -7.07
N MET A 72 -10.32 12.69 -6.87
CA MET A 72 -9.35 13.53 -7.57
C MET A 72 -9.06 13.04 -8.98
N GLN A 73 -8.65 13.96 -9.84
CA GLN A 73 -8.15 13.64 -11.16
C GLN A 73 -6.61 13.61 -11.11
N PRO A 74 -5.96 12.74 -11.91
CA PRO A 74 -4.49 12.69 -11.95
C PRO A 74 -3.85 14.05 -12.21
N LYS A 75 -4.46 14.88 -13.05
CA LYS A 75 -3.97 16.22 -13.37
C LYS A 75 -3.87 17.13 -12.14
N GLU A 76 -4.81 17.01 -11.20
CA GLU A 76 -4.82 17.80 -9.97
C GLU A 76 -3.62 17.43 -9.10
N LEU A 77 -3.35 16.15 -8.93
CA LEU A 77 -2.21 15.68 -8.16
C LEU A 77 -0.88 16.04 -8.82
N MET A 78 -0.80 15.96 -10.14
CA MET A 78 0.41 16.30 -10.89
C MET A 78 0.83 17.76 -10.71
N LYS A 79 -0.07 18.64 -10.36
CA LYS A 79 0.23 20.06 -10.10
C LYS A 79 0.94 20.28 -8.76
N SER A 80 0.80 19.37 -7.82
CA SER A 80 1.44 19.50 -6.51
C SER A 80 2.95 19.29 -6.60
N PRO A 81 3.77 20.15 -5.97
CA PRO A 81 5.22 19.91 -5.88
C PRO A 81 5.56 18.78 -4.91
N ASN A 82 4.59 18.31 -4.14
CA ASN A 82 4.77 17.33 -3.07
C ASN A 82 4.44 15.91 -3.48
N VAL A 83 4.20 15.64 -4.76
CA VAL A 83 3.97 14.30 -5.28
C VAL A 83 5.09 13.89 -6.22
N ILE A 84 5.28 12.58 -6.35
CA ILE A 84 6.18 12.02 -7.35
C ILE A 84 5.62 12.31 -8.75
N LYS A 85 6.45 12.78 -9.68
CA LYS A 85 6.03 13.12 -11.04
C LYS A 85 5.99 11.88 -11.94
N ASN A 86 5.17 10.93 -11.57
CA ASN A 86 4.96 9.70 -12.31
C ASN A 86 3.45 9.50 -12.52
N PRO A 87 2.93 9.85 -13.72
CA PRO A 87 1.48 9.79 -13.98
C PRO A 87 0.87 8.41 -13.74
N LYS A 88 1.57 7.35 -14.11
CA LYS A 88 1.07 5.98 -13.92
C LYS A 88 0.90 5.61 -12.45
N LYS A 89 1.87 5.99 -11.61
CA LYS A 89 1.77 5.75 -10.16
C LYS A 89 0.63 6.56 -9.55
N ILE A 90 0.46 7.80 -9.97
CA ILE A 90 -0.62 8.67 -9.50
C ILE A 90 -1.98 8.10 -9.88
N GLU A 91 -2.16 7.69 -11.14
CA GLU A 91 -3.38 7.03 -11.61
C GLU A 91 -3.67 5.75 -10.80
N GLY A 92 -2.64 4.96 -10.55
CA GLY A 92 -2.74 3.74 -9.76
C GLY A 92 -3.20 4.01 -8.34
N ILE A 93 -2.66 5.03 -7.69
CA ILE A 93 -3.06 5.41 -6.32
C ILE A 93 -4.52 5.84 -6.27
N ILE A 94 -4.97 6.65 -7.22
CA ILE A 94 -6.39 7.06 -7.31
C ILE A 94 -7.29 5.85 -7.55
N TYR A 95 -6.91 4.98 -8.49
CA TYR A 95 -7.64 3.74 -8.77
C TYR A 95 -7.76 2.87 -7.51
N ASN A 96 -6.67 2.71 -6.78
CA ASN A 96 -6.65 1.88 -5.58
C ASN A 96 -7.47 2.49 -4.45
N ALA A 97 -7.56 3.81 -4.36
CA ALA A 97 -8.46 4.47 -3.42
C ALA A 97 -9.92 4.08 -3.69
N LYS A 98 -10.32 4.08 -4.96
CA LYS A 98 -11.65 3.63 -5.38
C LYS A 98 -11.87 2.15 -5.06
N GLU A 99 -10.87 1.31 -5.25
CA GLU A 99 -10.93 -0.11 -4.90
C GLU A 99 -11.10 -0.34 -3.39
N PHE A 100 -10.41 0.45 -2.56
CA PHE A 100 -10.62 0.40 -1.11
C PHE A 100 -12.07 0.75 -0.73
N GLN A 101 -12.69 1.70 -1.42
CA GLN A 101 -14.10 2.02 -1.19
C GLN A 101 -15.02 0.86 -1.58
N LYS A 102 -14.74 0.19 -2.69
CA LYS A 102 -15.49 -1.01 -3.12
C LYS A 102 -15.35 -2.14 -2.11
N ILE A 103 -14.13 -2.38 -1.64
CA ILE A 103 -13.84 -3.41 -0.64
C ILE A 103 -14.61 -3.13 0.65
N LYS A 104 -14.65 -1.90 1.09
CA LYS A 104 -15.43 -1.51 2.27
C LYS A 104 -16.92 -1.83 2.11
N LYS A 105 -17.49 -1.57 0.93
CA LYS A 105 -18.88 -1.92 0.63
C LYS A 105 -19.11 -3.43 0.61
N GLU A 106 -18.18 -4.20 0.02
CA GLU A 106 -18.32 -5.65 -0.14
C GLU A 106 -18.08 -6.41 1.17
N TYR A 107 -17.11 -5.99 1.97
CA TYR A 107 -16.63 -6.75 3.15
C TYR A 107 -16.82 -6.01 4.48
N GLY A 108 -17.23 -4.75 4.46
CA GLY A 108 -17.38 -3.93 5.64
C GLY A 108 -16.10 -3.21 6.07
N SER A 109 -14.95 -3.81 5.83
CA SER A 109 -13.63 -3.22 6.12
C SER A 109 -12.54 -3.93 5.33
N PHE A 110 -11.38 -3.31 5.22
CA PHE A 110 -10.21 -3.92 4.59
C PHE A 110 -9.71 -5.15 5.36
N PRO A 111 -9.62 -5.13 6.71
CA PRO A 111 -9.27 -6.35 7.46
C PRO A 111 -10.20 -7.52 7.18
N ASN A 112 -11.49 -7.29 7.02
CA ASN A 112 -12.45 -8.35 6.67
C ASN A 112 -12.14 -8.95 5.30
N PHE A 113 -11.78 -8.11 4.33
CA PHE A 113 -11.34 -8.58 3.02
C PHE A 113 -10.11 -9.48 3.14
N LEU A 114 -9.09 -9.05 3.86
CA LEU A 114 -7.88 -9.86 4.09
C LEU A 114 -8.22 -11.18 4.78
N LYS A 115 -9.12 -11.14 5.77
CA LYS A 115 -9.57 -12.33 6.49
C LYS A 115 -10.22 -13.34 5.56
N SER A 116 -10.96 -12.87 4.55
CA SER A 116 -11.60 -13.74 3.56
C SER A 116 -10.59 -14.50 2.70
N LEU A 117 -9.34 -14.04 2.63
CA LEU A 117 -8.29 -14.68 1.85
C LEU A 117 -7.49 -15.72 2.62
N LYS A 118 -7.72 -15.87 3.94
CA LYS A 118 -6.93 -16.77 4.81
C LYS A 118 -7.01 -18.25 4.42
N GLN A 119 -8.09 -18.67 3.78
CA GLN A 119 -8.28 -20.04 3.34
C GLN A 119 -7.51 -20.39 2.06
N LEU A 120 -7.04 -19.37 1.35
CA LEU A 120 -6.38 -19.53 0.07
C LEU A 120 -4.88 -19.77 0.24
N LYS A 121 -4.27 -20.40 -0.76
CA LYS A 121 -2.81 -20.54 -0.83
C LYS A 121 -2.19 -19.19 -1.14
N ASP A 122 -0.94 -18.97 -0.70
CA ASP A 122 -0.24 -17.71 -0.88
C ASP A 122 -0.25 -17.21 -2.33
N LYS A 123 -0.02 -18.11 -3.30
CA LYS A 123 -0.04 -17.75 -4.73
C LYS A 123 -1.40 -17.23 -5.20
N GLU A 124 -2.48 -17.78 -4.65
CA GLU A 124 -3.84 -17.32 -4.97
C GLU A 124 -4.10 -15.94 -4.39
N VAL A 125 -3.60 -15.67 -3.16
CA VAL A 125 -3.67 -14.36 -2.54
C VAL A 125 -2.93 -13.33 -3.38
N PHE A 126 -1.72 -13.65 -3.84
CA PHE A 126 -0.93 -12.76 -4.70
C PHE A 126 -1.68 -12.41 -5.98
N LYS A 127 -2.29 -13.40 -6.63
CA LYS A 127 -3.07 -13.18 -7.87
C LYS A 127 -4.25 -12.24 -7.62
N ILE A 128 -4.96 -12.41 -6.51
CA ILE A 128 -6.10 -11.57 -6.16
C ILE A 128 -5.64 -10.13 -5.94
N LEU A 129 -4.57 -9.91 -5.20
CA LEU A 129 -4.03 -8.58 -4.94
C LEU A 129 -3.55 -7.90 -6.22
N MET A 130 -2.83 -8.64 -7.08
CA MET A 130 -2.35 -8.11 -8.37
C MET A 130 -3.48 -7.77 -9.33
N LYS A 131 -4.56 -8.54 -9.29
CA LYS A 131 -5.73 -8.30 -10.16
C LYS A 131 -6.56 -7.12 -9.65
N ARG A 132 -6.67 -6.98 -8.35
CA ARG A 132 -7.55 -5.98 -7.73
C ARG A 132 -6.94 -4.59 -7.69
N PHE A 133 -5.62 -4.50 -7.51
CA PHE A 133 -4.92 -3.22 -7.36
C PHE A 133 -3.98 -2.95 -8.54
N LYS A 134 -3.85 -1.67 -8.91
CA LYS A 134 -2.87 -1.23 -9.92
C LYS A 134 -1.49 -1.05 -9.29
N HIS A 135 -0.45 -1.28 -10.07
CA HIS A 135 0.96 -1.19 -9.66
C HIS A 135 1.34 -2.15 -8.52
N VAL A 136 0.62 -3.24 -8.37
CA VAL A 136 0.94 -4.31 -7.45
C VAL A 136 1.43 -5.50 -8.28
N GLY A 137 2.75 -5.69 -8.37
CA GLY A 137 3.36 -6.86 -8.98
C GLY A 137 3.57 -7.96 -7.94
N GLU A 138 4.25 -9.05 -8.34
CA GLU A 138 4.50 -10.20 -7.46
C GLU A 138 5.22 -9.80 -6.17
N TYR A 139 6.25 -8.98 -6.28
CA TYR A 139 7.00 -8.53 -5.11
C TYR A 139 6.11 -7.78 -4.12
N THR A 140 5.33 -6.82 -4.59
CA THR A 140 4.44 -6.03 -3.73
C THR A 140 3.31 -6.89 -3.17
N ALA A 141 2.77 -7.82 -3.96
CA ALA A 141 1.71 -8.72 -3.51
C ALA A 141 2.17 -9.64 -2.38
N GLU A 142 3.45 -10.01 -2.35
CA GLU A 142 4.06 -10.78 -1.26
C GLU A 142 4.45 -9.89 -0.08
N PHE A 143 5.06 -8.74 -0.36
CA PHE A 143 5.63 -7.85 0.64
C PHE A 143 4.59 -7.05 1.42
N TYR A 144 3.58 -6.51 0.74
CA TYR A 144 2.56 -5.69 1.38
C TYR A 144 1.80 -6.41 2.50
N PRO A 145 1.29 -7.64 2.29
CA PRO A 145 0.62 -8.36 3.37
C PRO A 145 1.52 -8.55 4.60
N HIS A 146 2.81 -8.78 4.39
CA HIS A 146 3.78 -8.88 5.48
C HIS A 146 3.88 -7.55 6.24
N CYS A 147 3.90 -6.43 5.54
CA CYS A 147 3.97 -5.10 6.17
C CYS A 147 2.77 -4.77 7.04
N VAL A 148 1.60 -5.33 6.73
CA VAL A 148 0.36 -5.06 7.48
C VAL A 148 0.00 -6.19 8.45
N GLY A 149 0.94 -7.09 8.70
CA GLY A 149 0.76 -8.14 9.71
C GLY A 149 -0.10 -9.31 9.28
N TYR A 150 -0.28 -9.52 7.98
CA TYR A 150 -1.07 -10.63 7.45
C TYR A 150 -0.31 -11.97 7.55
N TRP A 151 1.00 -11.98 7.21
CA TRP A 151 1.91 -13.13 7.41
C TRP A 151 3.31 -12.73 7.81
#